data_98b29dcc59eb14325bd7fb64367ad05d
#
_entry.id   98b29dcc59eb14325bd7fb64367ad05d
#
_cell.length_a   1.000
_cell.length_b   1.000
_cell.length_c   1.000
_cell.angle_alpha   90.00
_cell.angle_beta   90.00
_cell.angle_gamma   90.00
#
_symmetry.space_group_name_H-M   'P 1'
#
loop_
_entity.id
_entity.type
_entity.pdbx_description
1 polymer ?
#
loop_
_entity_poly.entity_id
_entity_poly.type
_entity_poly.pdbx_seq_one_letter_code
_entity_poly.pdbx_strand_id
1 'polypeptide(L)'
;MNRMVTLILIAVAGLAGQLVDGGLGMGFGVTSTTILIMLASLGPAQASAVVHTAELGTTLVSGFSHWRFGNVDWRVVAAIGIPGSIGAFAGATVLSNLSTEAAKPIMSLILAAIGINLVWRFSRGIVRRKVADKPHSKPFLGVLGIFGGFIDATGGGGWGPVTTSTLLSAGRSEPRRIVGTVNTAEFFVTASATAGFVIGMWEDLVANLAAVVALLIGGVIAAPLAAWLVTRLNPILLGGIVGTLIVTLNLPVVLKFLGVGASVLVAVRIAVIVVGVALAIRGWKRARENSRAAAEKEGASQSGGAVSAPQSTSVTARR
;
A
#
# COMPACT_ATOMS: atom_id res chain seq x y z
N MET A 1 -17.43 20.24 -15.14
CA MET A 1 -18.09 19.38 -14.13
C MET A 1 -18.52 20.27 -12.96
N ASN A 2 -19.68 20.06 -12.37
CA ASN A 2 -20.13 20.85 -11.21
C ASN A 2 -19.18 20.60 -10.02
N ARG A 3 -18.77 21.67 -9.29
CA ARG A 3 -17.86 21.61 -8.15
C ARG A 3 -18.33 20.59 -7.10
N MET A 4 -19.63 20.51 -6.86
CA MET A 4 -20.21 19.52 -5.93
C MET A 4 -19.95 18.07 -6.39
N VAL A 5 -20.15 17.76 -7.67
CA VAL A 5 -19.89 16.43 -8.23
C VAL A 5 -18.40 16.06 -8.09
N THR A 6 -17.50 17.02 -8.34
CA THR A 6 -16.06 16.81 -8.15
C THR A 6 -15.72 16.45 -6.71
N LEU A 7 -16.26 17.18 -5.72
CA LEU A 7 -16.01 16.90 -4.31
C LEU A 7 -16.57 15.54 -3.87
N ILE A 8 -17.74 15.15 -4.39
CA ILE A 8 -18.31 13.80 -4.15
C ILE A 8 -17.39 12.73 -4.72
N LEU A 9 -16.88 12.90 -5.94
CA LEU A 9 -15.93 11.95 -6.55
C LEU A 9 -14.64 11.84 -5.74
N ILE A 10 -14.16 12.95 -5.19
CA ILE A 10 -12.97 12.97 -4.31
C ILE A 10 -13.26 12.23 -3.00
N ALA A 11 -14.41 12.45 -2.38
CA ALA A 11 -14.81 11.71 -1.18
C ALA A 11 -14.91 10.19 -1.46
N VAL A 12 -15.46 9.82 -2.62
CA VAL A 12 -15.51 8.42 -3.08
C VAL A 12 -14.09 7.87 -3.31
N ALA A 13 -13.15 8.69 -3.81
CA ALA A 13 -11.75 8.29 -3.94
C ALA A 13 -11.11 8.00 -2.57
N GLY A 14 -11.36 8.86 -1.58
CA GLY A 14 -10.91 8.65 -0.19
C GLY A 14 -11.52 7.39 0.44
N LEU A 15 -12.82 7.16 0.20
CA LEU A 15 -13.51 5.96 0.65
C LEU A 15 -12.90 4.70 0.01
N ALA A 16 -12.71 4.68 -1.31
CA ALA A 16 -12.11 3.57 -2.02
C ALA A 16 -10.66 3.32 -1.59
N GLY A 17 -9.86 4.38 -1.48
CA GLY A 17 -8.48 4.32 -1.00
C GLY A 17 -8.38 3.71 0.40
N GLN A 18 -9.24 4.13 1.31
CA GLN A 18 -9.25 3.62 2.70
C GLN A 18 -9.76 2.18 2.79
N LEU A 19 -10.72 1.79 1.95
CA LEU A 19 -11.16 0.38 1.89
C LEU A 19 -10.02 -0.53 1.42
N VAL A 20 -9.24 -0.08 0.45
CA VAL A 20 -8.05 -0.80 -0.04
C VAL A 20 -6.98 -0.85 1.05
N ASP A 21 -6.68 0.28 1.67
CA ASP A 21 -5.65 0.38 2.71
C ASP A 21 -6.00 -0.47 3.94
N GLY A 22 -7.21 -0.37 4.44
CA GLY A 22 -7.68 -1.20 5.55
C GLY A 22 -7.69 -2.70 5.24
N GLY A 23 -7.85 -3.07 3.94
CA GLY A 23 -7.79 -4.46 3.48
C GLY A 23 -6.39 -5.02 3.29
N LEU A 24 -5.43 -4.19 2.92
CA LEU A 24 -4.07 -4.58 2.53
C LEU A 24 -2.99 -4.07 3.48
N GLY A 25 -3.31 -3.09 4.33
CA GLY A 25 -2.33 -2.33 5.12
C GLY A 25 -1.41 -1.48 4.24
N MET A 26 -1.87 -1.10 3.06
CA MET A 26 -1.16 -0.26 2.08
C MET A 26 -2.08 0.12 0.92
N GLY A 27 -1.88 1.30 0.34
CA GLY A 27 -2.50 1.61 -0.95
C GLY A 27 -3.52 2.74 -0.95
N PHE A 28 -3.73 3.46 0.16
CA PHE A 28 -4.54 4.67 0.19
C PHE A 28 -4.06 5.66 -0.86
N GLY A 29 -2.77 6.00 -0.82
CA GLY A 29 -2.18 6.99 -1.72
C GLY A 29 -2.32 6.61 -3.19
N VAL A 30 -1.82 5.44 -3.60
CA VAL A 30 -1.85 5.03 -5.03
C VAL A 30 -3.28 4.93 -5.59
N THR A 31 -4.23 4.47 -4.78
CA THR A 31 -5.63 4.34 -5.20
C THR A 31 -6.28 5.71 -5.32
N SER A 32 -6.15 6.54 -4.29
CA SER A 32 -6.72 7.89 -4.25
C SER A 32 -6.13 8.76 -5.36
N THR A 33 -4.81 8.78 -5.53
CA THR A 33 -4.14 9.55 -6.58
C THR A 33 -4.60 9.12 -7.97
N THR A 34 -4.66 7.80 -8.23
CA THR A 34 -5.15 7.30 -9.52
C THR A 34 -6.57 7.78 -9.80
N ILE A 35 -7.47 7.71 -8.83
CA ILE A 35 -8.85 8.15 -8.97
C ILE A 35 -8.93 9.67 -9.14
N LEU A 36 -8.16 10.45 -8.37
CA LEU A 36 -8.13 11.91 -8.46
C LEU A 36 -7.69 12.40 -9.85
N ILE A 37 -6.65 11.81 -10.41
CA ILE A 37 -6.17 12.16 -11.75
C ILE A 37 -7.20 11.77 -12.82
N MET A 38 -7.80 10.59 -12.72
CA MET A 38 -8.66 10.05 -13.76
C MET A 38 -10.09 10.59 -13.72
N LEU A 39 -10.66 10.80 -12.54
CA LEU A 39 -12.08 11.17 -12.37
C LEU A 39 -12.27 12.61 -11.90
N ALA A 40 -11.40 13.15 -11.06
CA ALA A 40 -11.48 14.51 -10.58
C ALA A 40 -10.69 15.51 -11.44
N SER A 41 -9.94 15.01 -12.45
CA SER A 41 -9.15 15.82 -13.39
C SER A 41 -8.09 16.71 -12.71
N LEU A 42 -7.61 16.32 -11.53
CA LEU A 42 -6.48 16.99 -10.90
C LEU A 42 -5.19 16.72 -11.67
N GLY A 43 -4.32 17.72 -11.71
CA GLY A 43 -2.96 17.53 -12.21
C GLY A 43 -2.17 16.58 -11.29
N PRO A 44 -1.09 15.94 -11.79
CA PRO A 44 -0.30 14.98 -11.01
C PRO A 44 0.21 15.54 -9.68
N ALA A 45 0.82 16.72 -9.69
CA ALA A 45 1.33 17.38 -8.51
C ALA A 45 0.22 17.78 -7.53
N GLN A 46 -0.90 18.29 -8.04
CA GLN A 46 -2.08 18.61 -7.23
C GLN A 46 -2.69 17.37 -6.58
N ALA A 47 -2.81 16.26 -7.31
CA ALA A 47 -3.33 15.01 -6.78
C ALA A 47 -2.43 14.45 -5.66
N SER A 48 -1.10 14.46 -5.87
CA SER A 48 -0.15 14.03 -4.85
C SER A 48 -0.18 14.94 -3.62
N ALA A 49 -0.22 16.27 -3.80
CA ALA A 49 -0.31 17.22 -2.69
C ALA A 49 -1.59 17.05 -1.86
N VAL A 50 -2.74 16.88 -2.52
CA VAL A 50 -4.05 16.63 -1.87
C VAL A 50 -4.02 15.32 -1.08
N VAL A 51 -3.50 14.24 -1.68
CA VAL A 51 -3.43 12.92 -1.04
C VAL A 51 -2.53 12.97 0.18
N HIS A 52 -1.28 13.44 0.07
CA HIS A 52 -0.36 13.50 1.21
C HIS A 52 -0.87 14.40 2.34
N THR A 53 -1.52 15.51 2.00
CA THR A 53 -2.12 16.37 3.03
C THR A 53 -3.27 15.68 3.76
N ALA A 54 -4.11 14.92 3.06
CA ALA A 54 -5.17 14.12 3.70
C ALA A 54 -4.58 12.95 4.51
N GLU A 55 -3.52 12.33 4.03
CA GLU A 55 -2.83 11.23 4.72
C GLU A 55 -2.20 11.64 6.06
N LEU A 56 -1.87 12.92 6.28
CA LEU A 56 -1.44 13.38 7.60
C LEU A 56 -2.43 13.00 8.70
N GLY A 57 -3.73 13.15 8.44
CA GLY A 57 -4.76 12.77 9.41
C GLY A 57 -4.88 11.26 9.58
N THR A 58 -4.91 10.51 8.50
CA THR A 58 -5.08 9.06 8.53
C THR A 58 -3.87 8.33 9.11
N THR A 59 -2.66 8.72 8.72
CA THR A 59 -1.41 8.12 9.22
C THR A 59 -1.12 8.47 10.67
N LEU A 60 -1.50 9.68 11.14
CA LEU A 60 -1.42 10.04 12.55
C LEU A 60 -2.26 9.09 13.41
N VAL A 61 -3.53 8.89 13.03
CA VAL A 61 -4.46 8.02 13.77
C VAL A 61 -4.00 6.56 13.69
N SER A 62 -3.60 6.10 12.51
CA SER A 62 -3.10 4.74 12.29
C SER A 62 -1.81 4.48 13.09
N GLY A 63 -0.82 5.36 12.99
CA GLY A 63 0.45 5.26 13.72
C GLY A 63 0.25 5.25 15.23
N PHE A 64 -0.61 6.14 15.76
CA PHE A 64 -0.95 6.16 17.19
C PHE A 64 -1.63 4.86 17.63
N SER A 65 -2.55 4.32 16.83
CA SER A 65 -3.24 3.05 17.12
C SER A 65 -2.26 1.90 17.17
N HIS A 66 -1.38 1.78 16.17
CA HIS A 66 -0.36 0.73 16.13
C HIS A 66 0.63 0.83 17.29
N TRP A 67 1.00 2.05 17.70
CA TRP A 67 1.82 2.27 18.89
C TRP A 67 1.12 1.77 20.16
N ARG A 68 -0.14 2.10 20.36
CA ARG A 68 -0.94 1.64 21.52
C ARG A 68 -1.06 0.11 21.57
N PHE A 69 -1.10 -0.55 20.43
CA PHE A 69 -1.14 -2.01 20.34
C PHE A 69 0.25 -2.70 20.40
N GLY A 70 1.34 -1.94 20.60
CA GLY A 70 2.69 -2.51 20.69
C GLY A 70 3.24 -3.04 19.36
N ASN A 71 2.67 -2.63 18.22
CA ASN A 71 3.04 -3.11 16.89
C ASN A 71 4.13 -2.26 16.22
N VAL A 72 4.83 -1.38 16.96
CA VAL A 72 5.78 -0.44 16.41
C VAL A 72 7.20 -0.76 16.85
N ASP A 73 8.13 -0.83 15.89
CA ASP A 73 9.56 -0.86 16.13
C ASP A 73 10.18 0.50 15.85
N TRP A 74 10.37 1.31 16.89
CA TRP A 74 10.87 2.68 16.77
C TRP A 74 12.27 2.77 16.17
N ARG A 75 13.10 1.71 16.29
CA ARG A 75 14.43 1.67 15.66
C ARG A 75 14.31 1.58 14.15
N VAL A 76 13.36 0.78 13.68
CA VAL A 76 13.06 0.65 12.26
C VAL A 76 12.34 1.91 11.76
N VAL A 77 11.39 2.49 12.54
CA VAL A 77 10.74 3.78 12.21
C VAL A 77 11.80 4.85 11.94
N ALA A 78 12.76 5.04 12.84
CA ALA A 78 13.81 6.03 12.64
C ALA A 78 14.69 5.69 11.41
N ALA A 79 15.04 4.42 11.23
CA ALA A 79 15.95 3.98 10.17
C ALA A 79 15.37 4.07 8.76
N ILE A 80 14.02 3.97 8.59
CA ILE A 80 13.36 4.16 7.30
C ILE A 80 12.69 5.54 7.19
N GLY A 81 12.12 6.05 8.28
CA GLY A 81 11.31 7.27 8.28
C GLY A 81 12.17 8.53 8.10
N ILE A 82 13.32 8.66 8.77
CA ILE A 82 14.20 9.83 8.60
C ILE A 82 14.73 9.92 7.16
N PRO A 83 15.35 8.86 6.60
CA PRO A 83 15.74 8.88 5.18
C PRO A 83 14.53 9.01 4.24
N GLY A 84 13.41 8.38 4.59
CA GLY A 84 12.16 8.46 3.84
C GLY A 84 11.63 9.89 3.76
N SER A 85 11.68 10.63 4.84
CA SER A 85 11.30 12.05 4.89
C SER A 85 12.16 12.90 3.96
N ILE A 86 13.48 12.64 3.90
CA ILE A 86 14.38 13.33 2.97
C ILE A 86 13.98 12.98 1.51
N GLY A 87 13.76 11.71 1.22
CA GLY A 87 13.31 11.26 -0.09
C GLY A 87 11.97 11.89 -0.51
N ALA A 88 11.01 11.91 0.41
CA ALA A 88 9.68 12.46 0.16
C ALA A 88 9.69 13.98 -0.06
N PHE A 89 10.46 14.72 0.71
CA PHE A 89 10.65 16.15 0.50
C PHE A 89 11.26 16.43 -0.88
N ALA A 90 12.32 15.70 -1.25
CA ALA A 90 12.94 15.81 -2.57
C ALA A 90 11.96 15.44 -3.69
N GLY A 91 11.20 14.35 -3.53
CA GLY A 91 10.18 13.92 -4.50
C GLY A 91 9.07 14.96 -4.69
N ALA A 92 8.54 15.52 -3.60
CA ALA A 92 7.54 16.57 -3.63
C ALA A 92 8.07 17.84 -4.32
N THR A 93 9.31 18.24 -3.98
CA THR A 93 9.97 19.39 -4.61
C THR A 93 10.19 19.17 -6.11
N VAL A 94 10.63 17.99 -6.53
CA VAL A 94 10.79 17.66 -7.95
C VAL A 94 9.43 17.71 -8.65
N LEU A 95 8.40 17.05 -8.10
CA LEU A 95 7.08 16.98 -8.73
C LEU A 95 6.40 18.36 -8.84
N SER A 96 6.53 19.22 -7.82
CA SER A 96 5.94 20.56 -7.83
C SER A 96 6.58 21.52 -8.84
N ASN A 97 7.81 21.22 -9.29
CA ASN A 97 8.52 22.00 -10.29
C ASN A 97 8.42 21.43 -11.73
N LEU A 98 7.73 20.31 -11.90
CA LEU A 98 7.50 19.72 -13.23
C LEU A 98 6.25 20.31 -13.88
N SER A 99 6.31 20.56 -15.20
CA SER A 99 5.08 20.87 -15.95
C SER A 99 4.11 19.67 -15.91
N THR A 100 2.81 19.96 -16.02
CA THR A 100 1.78 18.90 -16.01
C THR A 100 1.99 17.88 -17.14
N GLU A 101 2.48 18.32 -18.31
CA GLU A 101 2.78 17.45 -19.44
C GLU A 101 3.91 16.46 -19.12
N ALA A 102 4.95 16.89 -18.42
CA ALA A 102 6.07 16.04 -18.01
C ALA A 102 5.71 15.17 -16.79
N ALA A 103 5.02 15.74 -15.82
CA ALA A 103 4.63 15.04 -14.59
C ALA A 103 3.66 13.87 -14.85
N LYS A 104 2.71 14.04 -15.78
CA LYS A 104 1.66 13.05 -16.04
C LYS A 104 2.18 11.68 -16.49
N PRO A 105 3.05 11.54 -17.50
CA PRO A 105 3.61 10.25 -17.88
C PRO A 105 4.54 9.67 -16.83
N ILE A 106 5.31 10.49 -16.12
CA ILE A 106 6.22 10.04 -15.05
C ILE A 106 5.42 9.44 -13.90
N MET A 107 4.44 10.16 -13.37
CA MET A 107 3.58 9.65 -12.30
C MET A 107 2.82 8.39 -12.73
N SER A 108 2.26 8.40 -13.95
CA SER A 108 1.56 7.22 -14.48
C SER A 108 2.49 6.01 -14.64
N LEU A 109 3.76 6.21 -14.97
CA LEU A 109 4.76 5.13 -15.02
C LEU A 109 5.03 4.56 -13.62
N ILE A 110 5.19 5.42 -12.62
CA ILE A 110 5.40 5.02 -11.22
C ILE A 110 4.17 4.22 -10.73
N LEU A 111 2.97 4.75 -10.93
CA LEU A 111 1.73 4.08 -10.53
C LEU A 111 1.54 2.73 -11.27
N ALA A 112 1.81 2.68 -12.58
CA ALA A 112 1.76 1.43 -13.33
C ALA A 112 2.78 0.39 -12.80
N ALA A 113 4.00 0.81 -12.48
CA ALA A 113 5.03 -0.07 -11.93
C ALA A 113 4.60 -0.60 -10.53
N ILE A 114 4.03 0.25 -9.69
CA ILE A 114 3.45 -0.15 -8.39
C ILE A 114 2.30 -1.15 -8.60
N GLY A 115 1.39 -0.87 -9.52
CA GLY A 115 0.28 -1.76 -9.86
C GLY A 115 0.77 -3.14 -10.34
N ILE A 116 1.78 -3.18 -11.22
CA ILE A 116 2.42 -4.42 -11.68
C ILE A 116 3.04 -5.17 -10.50
N ASN A 117 3.75 -4.48 -9.61
CA ASN A 117 4.32 -5.08 -8.41
C ASN A 117 3.24 -5.71 -7.50
N LEU A 118 2.10 -5.03 -7.32
CA LEU A 118 0.98 -5.56 -6.55
C LEU A 118 0.41 -6.83 -7.20
N VAL A 119 0.10 -6.80 -8.51
CA VAL A 119 -0.38 -7.98 -9.26
C VAL A 119 0.61 -9.14 -9.14
N TRP A 120 1.89 -8.89 -9.36
CA TRP A 120 2.95 -9.89 -9.26
C TRP A 120 3.04 -10.51 -7.87
N ARG A 121 3.04 -9.67 -6.83
CA ARG A 121 3.12 -10.10 -5.44
C ARG A 121 1.93 -10.97 -5.05
N PHE A 122 0.71 -10.48 -5.30
CA PHE A 122 -0.50 -11.18 -4.90
C PHE A 122 -0.76 -12.43 -5.75
N SER A 123 -0.31 -12.50 -7.02
CA SER A 123 -0.40 -13.70 -7.86
C SER A 123 0.36 -14.91 -7.31
N ARG A 124 1.34 -14.69 -6.42
CA ARG A 124 2.12 -15.77 -5.80
C ARG A 124 1.38 -16.50 -4.68
N GLY A 125 0.31 -15.92 -4.13
CA GLY A 125 -0.50 -16.55 -3.09
C GLY A 125 0.25 -16.80 -1.77
N ILE A 126 1.30 -16.01 -1.49
CA ILE A 126 2.13 -16.21 -0.29
C ILE A 126 1.43 -15.56 0.89
N VAL A 127 0.91 -16.38 1.82
CA VAL A 127 0.16 -15.92 3.01
C VAL A 127 1.04 -15.78 4.24
N ARG A 128 2.04 -16.64 4.40
CA ARG A 128 2.95 -16.62 5.56
C ARG A 128 4.36 -17.09 5.18
N ARG A 129 5.38 -16.39 5.64
CA ARG A 129 6.77 -16.87 5.68
C ARG A 129 7.15 -17.11 7.14
N LYS A 130 7.98 -18.15 7.43
CA LYS A 130 8.64 -18.29 8.73
C LYS A 130 9.43 -17.01 8.99
N VAL A 131 9.19 -16.38 10.13
CA VAL A 131 9.90 -15.17 10.55
C VAL A 131 11.32 -15.60 10.91
N ALA A 132 12.32 -15.05 10.20
CA ALA A 132 13.70 -15.16 10.61
C ALA A 132 13.98 -13.98 11.55
N ASP A 133 14.22 -14.25 12.82
CA ASP A 133 14.48 -13.22 13.83
C ASP A 133 15.90 -12.63 13.67
N LYS A 134 16.09 -11.92 12.54
CA LYS A 134 17.34 -11.21 12.23
C LYS A 134 17.01 -9.76 11.90
N PRO A 135 17.64 -8.78 12.56
CA PRO A 135 17.41 -7.37 12.27
C PRO A 135 17.80 -7.02 10.83
N HIS A 136 17.09 -6.05 10.26
CA HIS A 136 17.47 -5.47 8.98
C HIS A 136 18.74 -4.62 9.13
N SER A 137 19.61 -4.62 8.12
CA SER A 137 20.79 -3.73 8.14
C SER A 137 20.36 -2.27 7.99
N LYS A 138 21.01 -1.36 8.73
CA LYS A 138 20.71 0.08 8.68
C LYS A 138 20.87 0.68 7.29
N PRO A 139 21.94 0.35 6.50
CA PRO A 139 22.06 0.86 5.13
C PRO A 139 20.90 0.42 4.23
N PHE A 140 20.43 -0.82 4.32
CA PHE A 140 19.29 -1.30 3.57
C PHE A 140 18.01 -0.51 3.91
N LEU A 141 17.77 -0.28 5.21
CA LEU A 141 16.62 0.52 5.66
C LEU A 141 16.72 1.98 5.18
N GLY A 142 17.92 2.56 5.22
CA GLY A 142 18.17 3.92 4.74
C GLY A 142 17.89 4.08 3.25
N VAL A 143 18.45 3.20 2.41
CA VAL A 143 18.19 3.20 0.95
C VAL A 143 16.72 2.96 0.64
N LEU A 144 16.09 1.98 1.32
CA LEU A 144 14.67 1.70 1.17
C LEU A 144 13.81 2.91 1.55
N GLY A 145 14.18 3.62 2.63
CA GLY A 145 13.49 4.82 3.08
C GLY A 145 13.58 5.94 2.05
N ILE A 146 14.81 6.33 1.62
CA ILE A 146 14.99 7.41 0.62
C ILE A 146 14.22 7.10 -0.66
N PHE A 147 14.41 5.90 -1.21
CA PHE A 147 13.75 5.49 -2.44
C PHE A 147 12.24 5.41 -2.27
N GLY A 148 11.75 4.79 -1.18
CA GLY A 148 10.34 4.68 -0.89
C GLY A 148 9.66 6.03 -0.74
N GLY A 149 10.25 6.96 0.02
CA GLY A 149 9.71 8.32 0.19
C GLY A 149 9.73 9.14 -1.10
N PHE A 150 10.80 9.04 -1.90
CA PHE A 150 10.86 9.72 -3.20
C PHE A 150 9.77 9.22 -4.16
N ILE A 151 9.60 7.89 -4.28
CA ILE A 151 8.56 7.27 -5.10
C ILE A 151 7.17 7.62 -4.58
N ASP A 152 7.01 7.68 -3.26
CA ASP A 152 5.75 8.04 -2.61
C ASP A 152 5.28 9.44 -3.01
N ALA A 153 6.11 10.44 -2.82
CA ALA A 153 5.77 11.82 -3.16
C ALA A 153 5.62 12.05 -4.66
N THR A 154 6.51 11.47 -5.50
CA THR A 154 6.44 11.62 -6.97
C THR A 154 5.34 10.77 -7.61
N GLY A 155 4.97 9.66 -6.99
CA GLY A 155 3.90 8.76 -7.44
C GLY A 155 2.53 9.06 -6.85
N GLY A 156 2.44 9.94 -5.84
CA GLY A 156 1.19 10.23 -5.13
C GLY A 156 0.71 9.05 -4.29
N GLY A 157 1.65 8.35 -3.67
CA GLY A 157 1.42 7.20 -2.81
C GLY A 157 2.18 5.97 -3.28
N GLY A 158 3.21 5.60 -2.59
CA GLY A 158 4.06 4.44 -2.94
C GLY A 158 4.77 3.87 -1.73
N TRP A 159 4.69 4.58 -0.61
CA TRP A 159 5.35 4.19 0.62
C TRP A 159 5.00 2.76 1.04
N GLY A 160 3.72 2.48 1.26
CA GLY A 160 3.25 1.15 1.64
C GLY A 160 3.61 0.06 0.61
N PRO A 161 3.22 0.20 -0.68
CA PRO A 161 3.58 -0.74 -1.73
C PRO A 161 5.08 -1.02 -1.87
N VAL A 162 5.94 -0.04 -1.66
CA VAL A 162 7.40 -0.20 -1.75
C VAL A 162 7.98 -0.73 -0.44
N THR A 163 7.76 -0.04 0.67
CA THR A 163 8.43 -0.34 1.95
C THR A 163 7.80 -1.54 2.66
N THR A 164 6.46 -1.56 2.85
CA THR A 164 5.76 -2.68 3.48
C THR A 164 5.96 -3.96 2.68
N SER A 165 5.83 -3.89 1.34
CA SER A 165 6.05 -5.05 0.48
C SER A 165 7.45 -5.62 0.60
N THR A 166 8.46 -4.76 0.62
CA THR A 166 9.87 -5.17 0.71
C THR A 166 10.18 -5.79 2.06
N LEU A 167 9.74 -5.17 3.17
CA LEU A 167 9.98 -5.68 4.52
C LEU A 167 9.22 -6.99 4.77
N LEU A 168 7.97 -7.11 4.31
CA LEU A 168 7.21 -8.36 4.37
C LEU A 168 7.88 -9.48 3.57
N SER A 169 8.44 -9.15 2.38
CA SER A 169 9.15 -10.12 1.55
C SER A 169 10.47 -10.58 2.16
N ALA A 170 11.14 -9.71 2.91
CA ALA A 170 12.35 -10.05 3.65
C ALA A 170 12.09 -11.03 4.81
N GLY A 171 10.87 -11.08 5.36
CA GLY A 171 10.42 -12.08 6.33
C GLY A 171 11.18 -12.06 7.66
N ARG A 172 11.63 -10.88 8.12
CA ARG A 172 12.46 -10.73 9.33
C ARG A 172 11.70 -10.26 10.56
N SER A 173 10.41 -9.98 10.44
CA SER A 173 9.53 -9.55 11.53
C SER A 173 8.11 -10.02 11.28
N GLU A 174 7.29 -10.05 12.32
CA GLU A 174 5.87 -10.37 12.18
C GLU A 174 5.14 -9.35 11.28
N PRO A 175 4.22 -9.78 10.40
CA PRO A 175 3.51 -8.91 9.48
C PRO A 175 2.84 -7.70 10.15
N ARG A 176 2.15 -7.92 11.29
CA ARG A 176 1.49 -6.85 12.05
C ARG A 176 2.49 -5.79 12.53
N ARG A 177 3.69 -6.21 12.95
CA ARG A 177 4.76 -5.30 13.41
C ARG A 177 5.36 -4.53 12.26
N ILE A 178 5.52 -5.16 11.08
CA ILE A 178 5.96 -4.47 9.87
C ILE A 178 4.95 -3.40 9.46
N VAL A 179 3.67 -3.75 9.35
CA VAL A 179 2.61 -2.80 8.96
C VAL A 179 2.56 -1.64 9.95
N GLY A 180 2.52 -1.91 11.27
CA GLY A 180 2.47 -0.85 12.27
C GLY A 180 3.70 0.06 12.27
N THR A 181 4.89 -0.51 12.07
CA THR A 181 6.14 0.25 11.97
C THR A 181 6.18 1.13 10.73
N VAL A 182 5.78 0.59 9.57
CA VAL A 182 5.77 1.33 8.30
C VAL A 182 4.74 2.45 8.32
N ASN A 183 3.51 2.19 8.80
CA ASN A 183 2.47 3.22 8.93
C ASN A 183 2.87 4.33 9.92
N THR A 184 3.58 3.99 11.00
CA THR A 184 4.11 5.01 11.93
C THR A 184 5.20 5.85 11.27
N ALA A 185 6.08 5.25 10.47
CA ALA A 185 7.09 5.96 9.70
C ALA A 185 6.47 6.83 8.59
N GLU A 186 5.39 6.38 7.98
CA GLU A 186 4.65 7.06 6.92
C GLU A 186 4.17 8.45 7.35
N PHE A 187 3.76 8.63 8.60
CA PHE A 187 3.40 9.94 9.12
C PHE A 187 4.52 10.98 8.92
N PHE A 188 5.76 10.64 9.24
CA PHE A 188 6.91 11.54 9.06
C PHE A 188 7.22 11.79 7.58
N VAL A 189 7.11 10.77 6.77
CA VAL A 189 7.31 10.82 5.32
C VAL A 189 6.27 11.72 4.67
N THR A 190 5.01 11.50 4.99
CA THR A 190 3.86 12.28 4.52
C THR A 190 3.92 13.74 4.99
N ALA A 191 4.33 13.98 6.24
CA ALA A 191 4.52 15.34 6.75
C ALA A 191 5.62 16.08 5.96
N SER A 192 6.69 15.38 5.63
CA SER A 192 7.79 15.93 4.84
C SER A 192 7.41 16.18 3.39
N ALA A 193 6.66 15.26 2.75
CA ALA A 193 6.10 15.45 1.41
C ALA A 193 5.17 16.68 1.38
N THR A 194 4.24 16.76 2.35
CA THR A 194 3.31 17.89 2.49
C THR A 194 4.07 19.21 2.65
N ALA A 195 5.13 19.25 3.46
CA ALA A 195 5.97 20.43 3.60
C ALA A 195 6.61 20.83 2.25
N GLY A 196 7.11 19.87 1.47
CA GLY A 196 7.63 20.13 0.12
C GLY A 196 6.57 20.72 -0.83
N PHE A 197 5.35 20.18 -0.81
CA PHE A 197 4.24 20.72 -1.60
C PHE A 197 3.77 22.10 -1.10
N VAL A 198 3.73 22.33 0.20
CA VAL A 198 3.41 23.65 0.78
C VAL A 198 4.40 24.70 0.29
N ILE A 199 5.69 24.39 0.24
CA ILE A 199 6.72 25.32 -0.24
C ILE A 199 6.60 25.54 -1.74
N GLY A 200 6.37 24.48 -2.53
CA GLY A 200 6.37 24.54 -3.99
C GLY A 200 5.03 24.91 -4.63
N MET A 201 3.89 24.71 -3.93
CA MET A 201 2.54 24.77 -4.49
C MET A 201 1.50 25.33 -3.50
N TRP A 202 1.86 26.32 -2.69
CA TRP A 202 0.97 26.84 -1.65
C TRP A 202 -0.41 27.27 -2.18
N GLU A 203 -0.42 28.02 -3.27
CA GLU A 203 -1.66 28.54 -3.87
C GLU A 203 -2.55 27.39 -4.40
N ASP A 204 -1.94 26.41 -5.08
CA ASP A 204 -2.65 25.22 -5.56
C ASP A 204 -3.22 24.40 -4.41
N LEU A 205 -2.45 24.22 -3.34
CA LEU A 205 -2.89 23.45 -2.17
C LEU A 205 -4.07 24.13 -1.46
N VAL A 206 -3.99 25.45 -1.26
CA VAL A 206 -5.08 26.25 -0.67
C VAL A 206 -6.32 26.20 -1.56
N ALA A 207 -6.16 26.33 -2.90
CA ALA A 207 -7.27 26.21 -3.84
C ALA A 207 -7.95 24.84 -3.80
N ASN A 208 -7.20 23.79 -3.48
CA ASN A 208 -7.67 22.41 -3.39
C ASN A 208 -7.98 21.94 -1.95
N LEU A 209 -7.99 22.82 -0.94
CA LEU A 209 -8.26 22.46 0.45
C LEU A 209 -9.60 21.72 0.63
N ALA A 210 -10.63 22.11 -0.13
CA ALA A 210 -11.91 21.40 -0.14
C ALA A 210 -11.77 19.96 -0.63
N ALA A 211 -10.84 19.69 -1.56
CA ALA A 211 -10.53 18.34 -2.03
C ALA A 211 -9.83 17.52 -0.94
N VAL A 212 -8.89 18.12 -0.20
CA VAL A 212 -8.24 17.49 0.97
C VAL A 212 -9.28 17.05 2.00
N VAL A 213 -10.19 17.97 2.36
CA VAL A 213 -11.26 17.70 3.34
C VAL A 213 -12.20 16.61 2.83
N ALA A 214 -12.60 16.66 1.56
CA ALA A 214 -13.47 15.65 0.97
C ALA A 214 -12.81 14.27 0.96
N LEU A 215 -11.53 14.18 0.60
CA LEU A 215 -10.76 12.95 0.61
C LEU A 215 -10.64 12.36 2.03
N LEU A 216 -10.34 13.22 3.01
CA LEU A 216 -10.23 12.84 4.42
C LEU A 216 -11.58 12.35 4.97
N ILE A 217 -12.67 13.03 4.66
CA ILE A 217 -14.03 12.60 5.07
C ILE A 217 -14.35 11.23 4.52
N GLY A 218 -14.09 10.99 3.21
CA GLY A 218 -14.27 9.69 2.59
C GLY A 218 -13.44 8.60 3.28
N GLY A 219 -12.19 8.88 3.59
CA GLY A 219 -11.30 7.98 4.32
C GLY A 219 -11.80 7.66 5.73
N VAL A 220 -12.21 8.67 6.50
CA VAL A 220 -12.72 8.49 7.87
C VAL A 220 -14.01 7.68 7.89
N ILE A 221 -14.94 7.94 6.96
CA ILE A 221 -16.19 7.16 6.85
C ILE A 221 -15.89 5.70 6.49
N ALA A 222 -14.91 5.47 5.63
CA ALA A 222 -14.54 4.14 5.18
C ALA A 222 -13.76 3.33 6.23
N ALA A 223 -13.07 3.95 7.17
CA ALA A 223 -12.21 3.26 8.13
C ALA A 223 -12.93 2.14 8.92
N PRO A 224 -14.11 2.35 9.52
CA PRO A 224 -14.84 1.27 10.19
C PRO A 224 -15.36 0.21 9.21
N LEU A 225 -15.76 0.62 7.99
CA LEU A 225 -16.18 -0.29 6.93
C LEU A 225 -15.02 -1.15 6.44
N ALA A 226 -13.84 -0.58 6.29
CA ALA A 226 -12.62 -1.30 5.92
C ALA A 226 -12.24 -2.35 6.98
N ALA A 227 -12.29 -2.00 8.26
CA ALA A 227 -12.03 -2.91 9.36
C ALA A 227 -13.02 -4.09 9.39
N TRP A 228 -14.30 -3.86 9.08
CA TRP A 228 -15.29 -4.92 8.92
C TRP A 228 -15.06 -5.76 7.65
N LEU A 229 -14.78 -5.09 6.52
CA LEU A 229 -14.65 -5.73 5.22
C LEU A 229 -13.41 -6.63 5.13
N VAL A 230 -12.30 -6.26 5.78
CA VAL A 230 -11.06 -7.05 5.82
C VAL A 230 -11.27 -8.44 6.43
N THR A 231 -12.24 -8.57 7.33
CA THR A 231 -12.61 -9.87 7.92
C THR A 231 -13.36 -10.79 6.95
N ARG A 232 -13.89 -10.23 5.86
CA ARG A 232 -14.74 -10.93 4.87
C ARG A 232 -14.04 -11.10 3.52
N LEU A 233 -13.20 -10.16 3.12
CA LEU A 233 -12.48 -10.20 1.85
C LEU A 233 -11.17 -10.96 1.96
N ASN A 234 -10.82 -11.64 0.88
CA ASN A 234 -9.50 -12.24 0.77
C ASN A 234 -8.48 -11.16 0.34
N PRO A 235 -7.47 -10.83 1.17
CA PRO A 235 -6.52 -9.75 0.87
C PRO A 235 -5.74 -9.99 -0.43
N ILE A 236 -5.51 -11.25 -0.79
CA ILE A 236 -4.75 -11.62 -2.00
C ILE A 236 -5.57 -11.29 -3.25
N LEU A 237 -6.87 -11.63 -3.24
CA LEU A 237 -7.75 -11.31 -4.34
C LEU A 237 -7.93 -9.78 -4.46
N LEU A 238 -8.16 -9.10 -3.35
CA LEU A 238 -8.29 -7.64 -3.30
C LEU A 238 -7.06 -6.94 -3.87
N GLY A 239 -5.87 -7.31 -3.40
CA GLY A 239 -4.61 -6.71 -3.86
C GLY A 239 -4.33 -6.95 -5.33
N GLY A 240 -4.67 -8.14 -5.84
CA GLY A 240 -4.57 -8.46 -7.26
C GLY A 240 -5.52 -7.61 -8.12
N ILE A 241 -6.77 -7.43 -7.70
CA ILE A 241 -7.76 -6.60 -8.39
C ILE A 241 -7.35 -5.12 -8.38
N VAL A 242 -6.94 -4.59 -7.23
CA VAL A 242 -6.50 -3.20 -7.09
C VAL A 242 -5.26 -2.93 -7.95
N GLY A 243 -4.25 -3.82 -7.90
CA GLY A 243 -3.08 -3.70 -8.77
C GLY A 243 -3.45 -3.71 -10.26
N THR A 244 -4.39 -4.58 -10.66
CA THR A 244 -4.90 -4.64 -12.04
C THR A 244 -5.58 -3.33 -12.43
N LEU A 245 -6.41 -2.76 -11.56
CA LEU A 245 -7.09 -1.48 -11.82
C LEU A 245 -6.08 -0.35 -12.00
N ILE A 246 -5.08 -0.25 -11.13
CA ILE A 246 -4.04 0.77 -11.21
C ILE A 246 -3.28 0.67 -12.53
N VAL A 247 -2.88 -0.54 -12.96
CA VAL A 247 -2.19 -0.75 -14.25
C VAL A 247 -3.12 -0.38 -15.42
N THR A 248 -4.37 -0.81 -15.39
CA THR A 248 -5.37 -0.54 -16.44
C THR A 248 -5.58 0.95 -16.69
N LEU A 249 -5.53 1.75 -15.63
CA LEU A 249 -5.75 3.20 -15.72
C LEU A 249 -4.47 3.96 -16.10
N ASN A 250 -3.31 3.55 -15.60
CA ASN A 250 -2.08 4.32 -15.76
C ASN A 250 -1.21 3.88 -16.94
N LEU A 251 -1.11 2.59 -17.26
CA LEU A 251 -0.28 2.10 -18.37
C LEU A 251 -0.64 2.72 -19.74
N PRO A 252 -1.94 2.88 -20.10
CA PRO A 252 -2.29 3.54 -21.37
C PRO A 252 -1.84 5.00 -21.47
N VAL A 253 -1.69 5.71 -20.34
CA VAL A 253 -1.19 7.10 -20.33
C VAL A 253 0.28 7.11 -20.75
N VAL A 254 1.07 6.18 -20.22
CA VAL A 254 2.49 6.02 -20.59
C VAL A 254 2.63 5.65 -22.08
N LEU A 255 1.85 4.66 -22.54
CA LEU A 255 1.89 4.21 -23.92
C LEU A 255 1.45 5.30 -24.91
N LYS A 256 0.45 6.08 -24.55
CA LYS A 256 0.01 7.25 -25.36
C LYS A 256 1.13 8.28 -25.48
N PHE A 257 1.86 8.55 -24.41
CA PHE A 257 3.01 9.44 -24.41
C PHE A 257 4.12 8.93 -25.35
N LEU A 258 4.28 7.60 -25.46
CA LEU A 258 5.21 6.96 -26.39
C LEU A 258 4.69 6.86 -27.84
N GLY A 259 3.55 7.50 -28.16
CA GLY A 259 2.99 7.54 -29.49
C GLY A 259 2.16 6.32 -29.92
N VAL A 260 1.78 5.45 -28.97
CA VAL A 260 0.96 4.27 -29.27
C VAL A 260 -0.46 4.66 -29.67
N GLY A 261 -0.97 4.14 -30.77
CA GLY A 261 -2.29 4.45 -31.33
C GLY A 261 -3.46 3.94 -30.50
N ALA A 262 -4.61 4.60 -30.65
CA ALA A 262 -5.79 4.36 -29.82
C ALA A 262 -6.30 2.90 -29.82
N SER A 263 -6.28 2.23 -30.96
CA SER A 263 -6.70 0.82 -31.09
C SER A 263 -5.85 -0.13 -30.24
N VAL A 264 -4.53 0.10 -30.24
CA VAL A 264 -3.58 -0.68 -29.43
C VAL A 264 -3.80 -0.40 -27.94
N LEU A 265 -4.08 0.86 -27.55
CA LEU A 265 -4.38 1.20 -26.16
C LEU A 265 -5.61 0.47 -25.63
N VAL A 266 -6.66 0.32 -26.45
CA VAL A 266 -7.86 -0.46 -26.07
C VAL A 266 -7.50 -1.94 -25.91
N ALA A 267 -6.75 -2.51 -26.85
CA ALA A 267 -6.31 -3.90 -26.76
C ALA A 267 -5.45 -4.15 -25.50
N VAL A 268 -4.52 -3.24 -25.20
CA VAL A 268 -3.69 -3.31 -23.98
C VAL A 268 -4.55 -3.26 -22.72
N ARG A 269 -5.55 -2.37 -22.65
CA ARG A 269 -6.47 -2.32 -21.50
C ARG A 269 -7.18 -3.64 -21.28
N ILE A 270 -7.74 -4.23 -22.33
CA ILE A 270 -8.41 -5.52 -22.26
C ILE A 270 -7.44 -6.61 -21.81
N ALA A 271 -6.24 -6.67 -22.39
CA ALA A 271 -5.23 -7.64 -22.03
C ALA A 271 -4.82 -7.52 -20.56
N VAL A 272 -4.59 -6.30 -20.05
CA VAL A 272 -4.26 -6.04 -18.64
C VAL A 272 -5.37 -6.52 -17.72
N ILE A 273 -6.64 -6.24 -18.05
CA ILE A 273 -7.79 -6.68 -17.23
C ILE A 273 -7.84 -8.22 -17.20
N VAL A 274 -7.79 -8.88 -18.36
CA VAL A 274 -7.87 -10.33 -18.46
C VAL A 274 -6.73 -11.02 -17.72
N VAL A 275 -5.50 -10.60 -17.99
CA VAL A 275 -4.29 -11.18 -17.35
C VAL A 275 -4.27 -10.87 -15.86
N GLY A 276 -4.58 -9.64 -15.46
CA GLY A 276 -4.57 -9.22 -14.06
C GLY A 276 -5.61 -9.97 -13.22
N VAL A 277 -6.83 -10.11 -13.72
CA VAL A 277 -7.89 -10.88 -13.06
C VAL A 277 -7.51 -12.37 -12.98
N ALA A 278 -6.97 -12.94 -14.06
CA ALA A 278 -6.50 -14.33 -14.04
C ALA A 278 -5.39 -14.55 -13.00
N LEU A 279 -4.45 -13.62 -12.89
CA LEU A 279 -3.38 -13.66 -11.90
C LEU A 279 -3.91 -13.48 -10.46
N ALA A 280 -4.90 -12.63 -10.25
CA ALA A 280 -5.55 -12.46 -8.94
C ALA A 280 -6.26 -13.74 -8.50
N ILE A 281 -7.00 -14.38 -9.39
CA ILE A 281 -7.66 -15.67 -9.14
C ILE A 281 -6.64 -16.78 -8.89
N ARG A 282 -5.57 -16.84 -9.68
CA ARG A 282 -4.47 -17.79 -9.46
C ARG A 282 -3.84 -17.62 -8.08
N GLY A 283 -3.57 -16.38 -7.67
CA GLY A 283 -3.03 -16.08 -6.35
C GLY A 283 -3.95 -16.54 -5.22
N TRP A 284 -5.24 -16.28 -5.36
CA TRP A 284 -6.26 -16.73 -4.41
C TRP A 284 -6.32 -18.26 -4.28
N LYS A 285 -6.33 -19.00 -5.42
CA LYS A 285 -6.31 -20.46 -5.41
C LYS A 285 -5.09 -21.00 -4.71
N ARG A 286 -3.89 -20.50 -5.05
CA ARG A 286 -2.62 -20.89 -4.41
C ARG A 286 -2.61 -20.62 -2.90
N ALA A 287 -3.17 -19.50 -2.46
CA ALA A 287 -3.26 -19.18 -1.05
C ALA A 287 -4.14 -20.18 -0.30
N ARG A 288 -5.25 -20.60 -0.90
CA ARG A 288 -6.12 -21.64 -0.33
C ARG A 288 -5.43 -22.98 -0.22
N GLU A 289 -4.72 -23.40 -1.27
CA GLU A 289 -3.93 -24.64 -1.29
C GLU A 289 -2.84 -24.63 -0.20
N ASN A 290 -2.07 -23.53 -0.12
CA ASN A 290 -1.04 -23.36 0.90
C ASN A 290 -1.60 -23.40 2.33
N SER A 291 -2.76 -22.80 2.56
CA SER A 291 -3.41 -22.81 3.87
C SER A 291 -3.91 -24.20 4.25
N ARG A 292 -4.45 -24.98 3.30
CA ARG A 292 -4.86 -26.38 3.53
C ARG A 292 -3.68 -27.26 3.86
N ALA A 293 -2.62 -27.18 3.05
CA ALA A 293 -1.39 -27.97 3.29
C ALA A 293 -0.71 -27.63 4.63
N ALA A 294 -0.81 -26.38 5.10
CA ALA A 294 -0.32 -26.00 6.41
C ALA A 294 -1.16 -26.61 7.55
N ALA A 295 -2.48 -26.59 7.44
CA ALA A 295 -3.40 -27.19 8.43
C ALA A 295 -3.23 -28.70 8.52
N GLU A 296 -3.05 -29.41 7.41
CA GLU A 296 -2.79 -30.85 7.37
C GLU A 296 -1.48 -31.22 8.08
N LYS A 297 -0.42 -30.42 7.88
CA LYS A 297 0.88 -30.63 8.56
C LYS A 297 0.80 -30.40 10.07
N GLU A 298 0.06 -29.40 10.51
CA GLU A 298 -0.16 -29.11 11.93
C GLU A 298 -0.98 -30.22 12.58
N GLY A 299 -2.03 -30.73 11.93
CA GLY A 299 -2.84 -31.87 12.40
C GLY A 299 -2.02 -33.16 12.49
N ALA A 300 -1.18 -33.46 11.51
CA ALA A 300 -0.31 -34.62 11.50
C ALA A 300 0.76 -34.57 12.63
N SER A 301 1.30 -33.37 12.92
CA SER A 301 2.26 -33.16 14.00
C SER A 301 1.64 -33.35 15.40
N GLN A 302 0.39 -32.95 15.57
CA GLN A 302 -0.33 -33.13 16.85
C GLN A 302 -0.74 -34.59 17.08
N SER A 303 -1.13 -35.33 16.04
CA SER A 303 -1.46 -36.74 16.15
C SER A 303 -0.23 -37.63 16.39
N GLY A 304 0.92 -37.30 15.82
CA GLY A 304 2.19 -38.00 16.03
C GLY A 304 2.79 -37.81 17.44
N GLY A 305 2.54 -36.64 18.05
CA GLY A 305 2.99 -36.34 19.43
C GLY A 305 2.18 -37.02 20.51
N ALA A 306 0.93 -37.39 20.24
CA ALA A 306 0.07 -38.08 21.23
C ALA A 306 0.40 -39.57 21.44
N VAL A 307 1.18 -40.19 20.53
CA VAL A 307 1.51 -41.62 20.57
C VAL A 307 2.80 -41.90 21.37
N SER A 308 3.56 -40.91 21.79
CA SER A 308 4.87 -41.06 22.46
C SER A 308 4.90 -40.64 23.94
N ALA A 309 3.76 -40.57 24.63
CA ALA A 309 3.78 -40.43 26.09
C ALA A 309 4.16 -41.76 26.74
N PRO A 310 5.28 -41.89 27.51
CA PRO A 310 5.62 -43.12 28.21
C PRO A 310 4.57 -43.39 29.27
N GLN A 311 3.99 -44.58 29.26
CA GLN A 311 3.19 -45.08 30.36
C GLN A 311 4.09 -45.10 31.62
N SER A 312 3.79 -44.22 32.57
CA SER A 312 4.40 -44.28 33.90
C SER A 312 3.99 -45.57 34.57
N THR A 313 4.89 -46.57 34.61
CA THR A 313 4.79 -47.73 35.43
C THR A 313 4.78 -47.29 36.90
N SER A 314 3.62 -47.39 37.54
CA SER A 314 3.48 -47.27 38.99
C SER A 314 4.17 -48.45 39.65
N VAL A 315 5.38 -48.22 40.14
CA VAL A 315 6.02 -49.16 41.08
C VAL A 315 5.44 -48.92 42.47
N THR A 316 4.53 -49.77 42.87
CA THR A 316 4.08 -49.94 44.25
C THR A 316 5.24 -50.49 45.09
N ALA A 317 5.87 -49.64 45.90
CA ALA A 317 6.75 -50.09 46.98
C ALA A 317 5.91 -50.33 48.25
N ARG A 318 5.69 -51.61 48.62
CA ARG A 318 5.35 -52.04 49.99
C ARG A 318 6.61 -51.92 50.82
N ARG A 319 6.59 -51.16 51.88
CA ARG A 319 6.89 -51.48 53.29
C ARG A 319 6.89 -50.18 54.11
#